data_4a119497e7d6cc6f0d92b77daa4134c0
#
_entry.id   4a119497e7d6cc6f0d92b77daa4134c0
#
_cell.length_a   1.000
_cell.length_b   1.000
_cell.length_c   1.000
_cell.angle_alpha   90.00
_cell.angle_beta   90.00
_cell.angle_gamma   90.00
#
_symmetry.space_group_name_H-M   'P 1'
#
loop_
_entity.id
_entity.type
_entity.pdbx_description
1 polymer ?
#
loop_
_entity_poly.entity_id
_entity_poly.type
_entity_poly.pdbx_seq_one_letter_code
_entity_poly.pdbx_strand_id
1 'polypeptide(L)'
;MDLIKKLTGKNPAEYEAVAKSLVDNSDVALFAKLVKQDDFLFDFVKNNVAKRIQLACTKDNYLNLLNFFEYYSSSYDNVFAEVLYKLGGIEILPVIKEIYINGDNNKKAYATKFFSLVPNEYLEELLPLLRTSAKSSFEPLSINSIEVLAKMNDEVSKNEALEQLNSDDEFEKYNAIKFLVSYQAKDALKPILDVMKKSTLSENIASEIPYLISLEELLKDNLDDGVLVLSHIVNAIPEIIPPSAVLDYNLYNIFENLYHENLTSTSAILLRLAKDKFAELLSNEEYLFDCDKNTKDEVQAIGKLLSIINEQKLNSLLYEELYDESDFVFFAVDFVDDVEELETLLDSKNQTLLLKVLTLLKEKQALKDEHKNLALNNITCEDIKQIIEVL
;
A
#
# COMPACT_ATOMS: atom_id res chain seq x y z
N MET A 1 -30.63 -11.69 20.92
CA MET A 1 -30.13 -11.00 19.70
C MET A 1 -28.71 -10.57 19.97
N ASP A 2 -27.79 -10.91 19.09
CA ASP A 2 -26.37 -10.70 19.33
C ASP A 2 -26.04 -9.20 19.32
N LEU A 3 -25.57 -8.67 20.46
CA LEU A 3 -25.23 -7.26 20.64
C LEU A 3 -24.12 -6.80 19.69
N ILE A 4 -23.22 -7.72 19.35
CA ILE A 4 -22.13 -7.43 18.38
C ILE A 4 -22.73 -7.18 17.00
N LYS A 5 -23.69 -7.99 16.55
CA LYS A 5 -24.39 -7.76 15.27
C LYS A 5 -25.11 -6.41 15.23
N LYS A 6 -25.62 -5.92 16.35
CA LYS A 6 -26.18 -4.59 16.43
C LYS A 6 -25.11 -3.52 16.35
N LEU A 7 -24.03 -3.68 17.11
CA LEU A 7 -22.90 -2.74 17.13
C LEU A 7 -22.21 -2.62 15.77
N THR A 8 -22.07 -3.72 15.03
CA THR A 8 -21.49 -3.76 13.67
C THR A 8 -22.52 -3.46 12.57
N GLY A 9 -23.81 -3.44 12.89
CA GLY A 9 -24.91 -3.26 11.93
C GLY A 9 -25.03 -1.84 11.37
N LYS A 10 -26.01 -1.65 10.49
CA LYS A 10 -26.27 -0.39 9.78
C LYS A 10 -27.37 0.48 10.41
N ASN A 11 -28.09 -0.03 11.42
CA ASN A 11 -29.19 0.70 12.07
C ASN A 11 -28.66 1.67 13.15
N PRO A 12 -28.74 3.00 12.95
CA PRO A 12 -28.19 3.98 13.89
C PRO A 12 -28.75 3.83 15.30
N ALA A 13 -30.06 3.69 15.46
CA ALA A 13 -30.70 3.56 16.76
C ALA A 13 -30.22 2.33 17.57
N GLU A 14 -29.88 1.24 16.86
CA GLU A 14 -29.41 0.03 17.53
C GLU A 14 -27.92 0.14 17.90
N TYR A 15 -27.04 0.58 16.98
CA TYR A 15 -25.61 0.62 17.27
C TYR A 15 -25.27 1.73 18.27
N GLU A 16 -25.97 2.88 18.25
CA GLU A 16 -25.77 3.95 19.21
C GLU A 16 -26.21 3.52 20.62
N ALA A 17 -27.36 2.85 20.74
CA ALA A 17 -27.82 2.32 22.02
C ALA A 17 -26.86 1.27 22.59
N VAL A 18 -26.30 0.38 21.73
CA VAL A 18 -25.35 -0.63 22.19
C VAL A 18 -24.00 0.00 22.55
N ALA A 19 -23.47 0.92 21.73
CA ALA A 19 -22.22 1.61 22.03
C ALA A 19 -22.32 2.40 23.34
N LYS A 20 -23.43 3.13 23.54
CA LYS A 20 -23.68 3.86 24.76
C LYS A 20 -23.79 2.91 25.98
N SER A 21 -24.53 1.81 25.85
CA SER A 21 -24.65 0.82 26.95
C SER A 21 -23.31 0.16 27.26
N LEU A 22 -22.48 -0.14 26.23
CA LEU A 22 -21.14 -0.69 26.40
C LEU A 22 -20.28 0.21 27.28
N VAL A 23 -20.22 1.51 26.95
CA VAL A 23 -19.42 2.49 27.69
C VAL A 23 -19.99 2.81 29.04
N ASP A 24 -21.30 3.14 29.13
CA ASP A 24 -21.94 3.56 30.38
C ASP A 24 -21.87 2.46 31.46
N ASN A 25 -22.06 1.21 31.08
CA ASN A 25 -22.05 0.07 32.00
C ASN A 25 -20.65 -0.58 32.13
N SER A 26 -19.65 -0.08 31.42
CA SER A 26 -18.32 -0.70 31.40
C SER A 26 -18.38 -2.20 31.11
N ASP A 27 -19.10 -2.59 30.03
CA ASP A 27 -19.37 -3.99 29.72
C ASP A 27 -18.12 -4.69 29.12
N VAL A 28 -17.18 -5.00 30.01
CA VAL A 28 -15.91 -5.67 29.69
C VAL A 28 -16.15 -7.01 28.98
N ALA A 29 -17.22 -7.74 29.35
CA ALA A 29 -17.53 -9.03 28.75
C ALA A 29 -17.97 -8.90 27.28
N LEU A 30 -18.74 -7.86 26.95
CA LEU A 30 -19.10 -7.55 25.57
C LEU A 30 -17.88 -7.08 24.77
N PHE A 31 -17.04 -6.22 25.37
CA PHE A 31 -15.80 -5.75 24.73
C PHE A 31 -14.83 -6.91 24.44
N ALA A 32 -14.61 -7.82 25.40
CA ALA A 32 -13.81 -9.01 25.19
C ALA A 32 -14.29 -9.89 24.03
N LYS A 33 -15.62 -10.01 23.85
CA LYS A 33 -16.20 -10.73 22.70
C LYS A 33 -15.96 -9.99 21.39
N LEU A 34 -16.01 -8.66 21.42
CA LEU A 34 -15.73 -7.82 20.25
C LEU A 34 -14.29 -7.99 19.79
N VAL A 35 -13.32 -7.86 20.71
CA VAL A 35 -11.88 -8.07 20.42
C VAL A 35 -11.61 -9.47 19.85
N LYS A 36 -12.25 -10.52 20.37
CA LYS A 36 -12.11 -11.89 19.83
C LYS A 36 -12.64 -12.05 18.39
N GLN A 37 -13.42 -11.11 17.90
CA GLN A 37 -13.94 -11.13 16.54
C GLN A 37 -13.16 -10.22 15.58
N ASP A 38 -12.19 -9.46 16.08
CA ASP A 38 -11.41 -8.52 15.25
C ASP A 38 -10.77 -9.18 14.02
N ASP A 39 -10.26 -10.40 14.16
CA ASP A 39 -9.63 -11.15 13.05
C ASP A 39 -10.62 -11.54 11.93
N PHE A 40 -11.92 -11.52 12.24
CA PHE A 40 -13.00 -11.87 11.31
C PHE A 40 -13.75 -10.66 10.76
N LEU A 41 -13.40 -9.45 11.21
CA LEU A 41 -14.04 -8.21 10.78
C LEU A 41 -13.15 -7.46 9.79
N PHE A 42 -13.76 -6.96 8.73
CA PHE A 42 -13.07 -6.04 7.82
C PHE A 42 -12.70 -4.73 8.53
N ASP A 43 -11.60 -4.12 8.16
CA ASP A 43 -11.07 -2.91 8.82
C ASP A 43 -12.07 -1.75 8.84
N PHE A 44 -12.84 -1.56 7.76
CA PHE A 44 -13.88 -0.52 7.76
C PHE A 44 -14.96 -0.75 8.80
N VAL A 45 -15.25 -2.02 9.15
CA VAL A 45 -16.24 -2.37 10.22
C VAL A 45 -15.63 -2.06 11.58
N LYS A 46 -14.38 -2.46 11.81
CA LYS A 46 -13.62 -2.17 13.04
C LYS A 46 -13.55 -0.65 13.29
N ASN A 47 -13.17 0.10 12.26
CA ASN A 47 -13.12 1.57 12.32
C ASN A 47 -14.47 2.22 12.63
N ASN A 48 -15.55 1.69 12.05
CA ASN A 48 -16.90 2.17 12.37
C ASN A 48 -17.28 1.88 13.82
N VAL A 49 -16.96 0.69 14.35
CA VAL A 49 -17.22 0.35 15.74
C VAL A 49 -16.41 1.22 16.69
N ALA A 50 -15.13 1.43 16.43
CA ALA A 50 -14.26 2.31 17.19
C ALA A 50 -14.84 3.74 17.26
N LYS A 51 -15.28 4.29 16.11
CA LYS A 51 -15.93 5.59 16.03
C LYS A 51 -17.25 5.65 16.81
N ARG A 52 -18.05 4.58 16.79
CA ARG A 52 -19.29 4.48 17.57
C ARG A 52 -19.03 4.51 19.07
N ILE A 53 -17.99 3.80 19.54
CA ILE A 53 -17.53 3.84 20.93
C ILE A 53 -17.06 5.26 21.28
N GLN A 54 -16.26 5.88 20.41
CA GLN A 54 -15.80 7.27 20.59
C GLN A 54 -16.96 8.24 20.79
N LEU A 55 -18.00 8.16 19.96
CA LEU A 55 -19.17 9.02 20.02
C LEU A 55 -20.05 8.76 21.25
N ALA A 56 -19.99 7.56 21.82
CA ALA A 56 -20.73 7.21 23.06
C ALA A 56 -20.05 7.75 24.32
N CYS A 57 -18.77 8.17 24.24
CA CYS A 57 -18.01 8.67 25.37
C CYS A 57 -18.36 10.15 25.67
N THR A 58 -18.53 10.43 26.93
CA THR A 58 -18.82 11.76 27.50
C THR A 58 -17.91 12.03 28.68
N LYS A 59 -17.93 13.24 29.24
CA LYS A 59 -17.19 13.56 30.47
C LYS A 59 -17.59 12.71 31.68
N ASP A 60 -18.80 12.16 31.69
CA ASP A 60 -19.30 11.38 32.82
C ASP A 60 -18.92 9.90 32.77
N ASN A 61 -18.57 9.35 31.56
CA ASN A 61 -18.36 7.92 31.37
C ASN A 61 -16.99 7.53 30.73
N TYR A 62 -16.19 8.49 30.23
CA TYR A 62 -14.95 8.20 29.51
C TYR A 62 -13.94 7.38 30.31
N LEU A 63 -13.88 7.52 31.62
CA LEU A 63 -13.01 6.73 32.49
C LEU A 63 -13.35 5.25 32.48
N ASN A 64 -14.57 4.88 32.07
CA ASN A 64 -14.96 3.49 31.93
C ASN A 64 -14.15 2.75 30.84
N LEU A 65 -13.55 3.49 29.91
CA LEU A 65 -12.63 2.90 28.91
C LEU A 65 -11.42 2.21 29.54
N LEU A 66 -10.98 2.67 30.71
CA LEU A 66 -9.84 2.05 31.42
C LEU A 66 -10.09 0.58 31.78
N ASN A 67 -11.36 0.18 31.97
CA ASN A 67 -11.73 -1.19 32.27
C ASN A 67 -11.57 -2.11 31.04
N PHE A 68 -11.58 -1.55 29.82
CA PHE A 68 -11.38 -2.30 28.59
C PHE A 68 -9.89 -2.61 28.31
N PHE A 69 -8.98 -1.99 29.04
CA PHE A 69 -7.55 -2.21 28.91
C PHE A 69 -7.11 -3.65 29.24
N GLU A 70 -7.99 -4.48 29.83
CA GLU A 70 -7.76 -5.91 30.02
C GLU A 70 -7.63 -6.68 28.71
N TYR A 71 -8.22 -6.19 27.62
CA TYR A 71 -8.26 -6.86 26.32
C TYR A 71 -7.71 -5.93 25.24
N TYR A 72 -6.47 -6.12 24.86
CA TYR A 72 -5.85 -5.27 23.84
C TYR A 72 -6.37 -5.57 22.45
N SER A 73 -6.62 -4.51 21.68
CA SER A 73 -6.82 -4.54 20.24
C SER A 73 -6.31 -3.24 19.64
N SER A 74 -5.49 -3.33 18.59
CA SER A 74 -5.01 -2.19 17.81
C SER A 74 -6.12 -1.43 17.07
N SER A 75 -7.29 -2.04 16.92
CA SER A 75 -8.47 -1.38 16.34
C SER A 75 -9.05 -0.28 17.23
N TYR A 76 -8.77 -0.31 18.54
CA TYR A 76 -9.37 0.61 19.51
C TYR A 76 -8.35 1.46 20.27
N ASP A 77 -7.06 1.13 20.25
CA ASP A 77 -6.05 1.78 21.09
C ASP A 77 -5.92 3.29 20.81
N ASN A 78 -5.87 3.69 19.55
CA ASN A 78 -5.84 5.10 19.14
C ASN A 78 -7.10 5.84 19.63
N VAL A 79 -8.27 5.25 19.39
CA VAL A 79 -9.56 5.88 19.77
C VAL A 79 -9.65 6.04 21.28
N PHE A 80 -9.24 5.04 22.06
CA PHE A 80 -9.25 5.13 23.51
C PHE A 80 -8.27 6.18 24.02
N ALA A 81 -7.06 6.22 23.48
CA ALA A 81 -6.08 7.24 23.81
C ALA A 81 -6.60 8.66 23.52
N GLU A 82 -7.16 8.88 22.31
CA GLU A 82 -7.71 10.16 21.90
C GLU A 82 -8.88 10.60 22.79
N VAL A 83 -9.83 9.71 23.11
CA VAL A 83 -10.97 10.02 23.97
C VAL A 83 -10.51 10.38 25.38
N LEU A 84 -9.64 9.57 25.96
CA LEU A 84 -9.09 9.79 27.29
C LEU A 84 -8.33 11.12 27.36
N TYR A 85 -7.49 11.42 26.35
CA TYR A 85 -6.74 12.68 26.31
C TYR A 85 -7.67 13.89 26.06
N LYS A 86 -8.64 13.78 25.14
CA LYS A 86 -9.57 14.85 24.80
C LYS A 86 -10.49 15.23 25.97
N LEU A 87 -10.98 14.22 26.70
CA LEU A 87 -11.95 14.44 27.78
C LEU A 87 -11.29 14.59 29.16
N GLY A 88 -10.18 13.91 29.41
CA GLY A 88 -9.47 13.93 30.67
C GLY A 88 -8.22 14.79 30.71
N GLY A 89 -7.62 15.06 29.54
CA GLY A 89 -6.39 15.86 29.44
C GLY A 89 -5.22 15.25 30.22
N ILE A 90 -4.38 16.15 30.71
CA ILE A 90 -3.21 15.78 31.52
C ILE A 90 -3.61 15.33 32.95
N GLU A 91 -4.81 15.66 33.39
CA GLU A 91 -5.28 15.37 34.74
C GLU A 91 -5.39 13.87 35.00
N ILE A 92 -5.63 13.04 33.98
CA ILE A 92 -5.70 11.59 34.12
C ILE A 92 -4.34 10.89 34.02
N LEU A 93 -3.28 11.62 33.64
CA LEU A 93 -1.95 11.05 33.46
C LEU A 93 -1.44 10.27 34.67
N PRO A 94 -1.63 10.70 35.92
CA PRO A 94 -1.20 9.91 37.09
C PRO A 94 -1.84 8.51 37.13
N VAL A 95 -3.13 8.41 36.76
CA VAL A 95 -3.85 7.12 36.73
C VAL A 95 -3.29 6.24 35.60
N ILE A 96 -3.04 6.82 34.42
CA ILE A 96 -2.47 6.08 33.29
C ILE A 96 -1.04 5.61 33.60
N LYS A 97 -0.23 6.44 34.27
CA LYS A 97 1.12 6.05 34.74
C LYS A 97 1.06 4.87 35.70
N GLU A 98 0.13 4.89 36.63
CA GLU A 98 -0.07 3.77 37.57
C GLU A 98 -0.46 2.48 36.85
N ILE A 99 -1.38 2.58 35.87
CA ILE A 99 -1.75 1.44 35.01
C ILE A 99 -0.55 0.93 34.21
N TYR A 100 0.30 1.80 33.68
CA TYR A 100 1.50 1.42 32.96
C TYR A 100 2.54 0.71 33.86
N ILE A 101 2.74 1.20 35.07
CA ILE A 101 3.73 0.65 35.99
C ILE A 101 3.28 -0.73 36.51
N ASN A 102 2.02 -0.87 36.91
CA ASN A 102 1.49 -2.03 37.63
C ASN A 102 0.68 -3.00 36.76
N GLY A 103 0.33 -2.64 35.53
CA GLY A 103 -0.50 -3.44 34.64
C GLY A 103 0.26 -4.58 33.95
N ASP A 104 -0.52 -5.48 33.37
CA ASP A 104 -0.03 -6.47 32.40
C ASP A 104 0.30 -5.82 31.03
N ASN A 105 0.75 -6.62 30.08
CA ASN A 105 1.15 -6.11 28.76
C ASN A 105 0.00 -5.42 27.99
N ASN A 106 -1.25 -5.89 28.11
CA ASN A 106 -2.38 -5.27 27.47
C ASN A 106 -2.61 -3.85 28.01
N LYS A 107 -2.64 -3.71 29.33
CA LYS A 107 -2.81 -2.43 30.02
C LYS A 107 -1.66 -1.47 29.69
N LYS A 108 -0.44 -1.98 29.70
CA LYS A 108 0.76 -1.20 29.33
C LYS A 108 0.68 -0.69 27.89
N ALA A 109 0.24 -1.52 26.93
CA ALA A 109 0.14 -1.13 25.53
C ALA A 109 -0.85 0.04 25.32
N TYR A 110 -2.05 -0.02 25.93
CA TYR A 110 -2.99 1.09 25.91
C TYR A 110 -2.45 2.35 26.62
N ALA A 111 -1.83 2.19 27.76
CA ALA A 111 -1.23 3.32 28.49
C ALA A 111 -0.13 3.99 27.66
N THR A 112 0.71 3.19 27.00
CA THR A 112 1.76 3.70 26.13
C THR A 112 1.20 4.43 24.92
N LYS A 113 0.08 3.96 24.35
CA LYS A 113 -0.60 4.69 23.26
C LYS A 113 -1.13 6.05 23.74
N PHE A 114 -1.65 6.15 24.94
CA PHE A 114 -2.01 7.43 25.53
C PHE A 114 -0.78 8.35 25.69
N PHE A 115 0.39 7.83 26.06
CA PHE A 115 1.62 8.63 26.18
C PHE A 115 2.05 9.26 24.86
N SER A 116 1.70 8.69 23.71
CA SER A 116 1.98 9.30 22.42
C SER A 116 1.32 10.68 22.24
N LEU A 117 0.26 10.96 22.97
CA LEU A 117 -0.48 12.24 22.94
C LEU A 117 -0.02 13.24 24.01
N VAL A 118 0.71 12.77 25.03
CA VAL A 118 1.13 13.59 26.20
C VAL A 118 2.40 14.37 25.86
N PRO A 119 2.57 15.65 26.25
CA PRO A 119 3.82 16.39 26.05
C PRO A 119 5.02 15.70 26.74
N ASN A 120 6.19 15.79 26.11
CA ASN A 120 7.40 15.03 26.49
C ASN A 120 7.86 15.30 27.92
N GLU A 121 7.75 16.55 28.38
CA GLU A 121 8.16 16.95 29.74
C GLU A 121 7.45 16.19 30.86
N TYR A 122 6.30 15.58 30.60
CA TYR A 122 5.57 14.77 31.58
C TYR A 122 5.95 13.28 31.55
N LEU A 123 6.79 12.85 30.60
CA LEU A 123 7.13 11.44 30.36
C LEU A 123 8.60 11.10 30.66
N GLU A 124 9.45 12.08 30.97
CA GLU A 124 10.90 11.89 31.18
C GLU A 124 11.21 10.80 32.22
N GLU A 125 10.45 10.76 33.31
CA GLU A 125 10.63 9.75 34.37
C GLU A 125 10.32 8.33 33.91
N LEU A 126 9.53 8.15 32.81
CA LEU A 126 9.15 6.87 32.26
C LEU A 126 10.16 6.32 31.24
N LEU A 127 11.15 7.08 30.81
CA LEU A 127 12.13 6.67 29.82
C LEU A 127 12.76 5.29 30.10
N PRO A 128 13.24 4.97 31.33
CA PRO A 128 13.81 3.65 31.60
C PRO A 128 12.82 2.51 31.41
N LEU A 129 11.55 2.74 31.76
CA LEU A 129 10.49 1.74 31.62
C LEU A 129 10.06 1.61 30.13
N LEU A 130 9.99 2.71 29.40
CA LEU A 130 9.70 2.72 27.97
C LEU A 130 10.78 1.97 27.17
N ARG A 131 12.06 2.19 27.46
CA ARG A 131 13.18 1.43 26.88
C ARG A 131 13.09 -0.08 27.15
N THR A 132 12.64 -0.45 28.34
CA THR A 132 12.39 -1.86 28.70
C THR A 132 11.20 -2.41 27.93
N SER A 133 10.10 -1.65 27.84
CA SER A 133 8.89 -2.05 27.13
C SER A 133 9.09 -2.15 25.61
N ALA A 134 9.98 -1.33 25.04
CA ALA A 134 10.36 -1.41 23.63
C ALA A 134 11.02 -2.74 23.25
N LYS A 135 11.59 -3.46 24.23
CA LYS A 135 12.19 -4.80 24.06
C LYS A 135 11.20 -5.93 24.42
N SER A 136 9.91 -5.62 24.60
CA SER A 136 8.89 -6.60 24.97
C SER A 136 8.61 -7.57 23.83
N SER A 137 8.42 -8.86 24.17
CA SER A 137 7.90 -9.87 23.23
C SER A 137 6.42 -9.67 22.86
N PHE A 138 5.71 -8.84 23.60
CA PHE A 138 4.35 -8.42 23.25
C PHE A 138 4.43 -7.25 22.27
N GLU A 139 4.30 -7.55 20.98
CA GLU A 139 4.54 -6.65 19.87
C GLU A 139 3.81 -5.31 20.00
N PRO A 140 2.49 -5.22 20.36
CA PRO A 140 1.82 -3.95 20.52
C PRO A 140 2.46 -3.02 21.55
N LEU A 141 2.92 -3.57 22.68
CA LEU A 141 3.61 -2.79 23.70
C LEU A 141 4.97 -2.31 23.20
N SER A 142 5.70 -3.17 22.48
CA SER A 142 6.99 -2.83 21.89
C SER A 142 6.85 -1.67 20.92
N ILE A 143 5.97 -1.79 19.92
CA ILE A 143 5.74 -0.76 18.89
C ILE A 143 5.31 0.57 19.51
N ASN A 144 4.28 0.57 20.38
CA ASN A 144 3.80 1.78 21.02
C ASN A 144 4.89 2.44 21.88
N SER A 145 5.77 1.65 22.53
CA SER A 145 6.89 2.19 23.31
C SER A 145 7.95 2.84 22.42
N ILE A 146 8.27 2.22 21.27
CA ILE A 146 9.21 2.77 20.28
C ILE A 146 8.67 4.10 19.73
N GLU A 147 7.38 4.17 19.39
CA GLU A 147 6.73 5.41 18.93
C GLU A 147 6.88 6.55 19.94
N VAL A 148 6.70 6.26 21.24
CA VAL A 148 6.88 7.26 22.30
C VAL A 148 8.34 7.65 22.45
N LEU A 149 9.28 6.70 22.41
CA LEU A 149 10.72 6.98 22.46
C LEU A 149 11.17 7.84 21.26
N ALA A 150 10.67 7.54 20.08
CA ALA A 150 10.91 8.32 18.85
C ALA A 150 10.41 9.76 19.01
N LYS A 151 9.17 9.93 19.46
CA LYS A 151 8.57 11.23 19.76
C LYS A 151 9.40 12.03 20.79
N MET A 152 9.97 11.34 21.77
CA MET A 152 10.82 11.94 22.79
C MET A 152 12.27 12.18 22.33
N ASN A 153 12.62 11.77 21.09
CA ASN A 153 13.99 11.79 20.55
C ASN A 153 14.99 11.08 21.47
N ASP A 154 14.66 9.84 21.91
CA ASP A 154 15.52 9.07 22.80
C ASP A 154 16.74 8.48 22.09
N GLU A 155 17.81 9.27 21.98
CA GLU A 155 19.05 8.91 21.31
C GLU A 155 19.74 7.66 21.92
N VAL A 156 19.48 7.32 23.18
CA VAL A 156 20.06 6.13 23.80
C VAL A 156 19.54 4.86 23.13
N SER A 157 18.22 4.72 22.97
CA SER A 157 17.61 3.57 22.30
C SER A 157 17.98 3.49 20.82
N LYS A 158 18.02 4.64 20.14
CA LYS A 158 18.44 4.71 18.74
C LYS A 158 19.88 4.23 18.54
N ASN A 159 20.81 4.71 19.37
CA ASN A 159 22.21 4.30 19.28
C ASN A 159 22.41 2.82 19.62
N GLU A 160 21.71 2.28 20.63
CA GLU A 160 21.72 0.85 20.91
C GLU A 160 21.28 0.02 19.69
N ALA A 161 20.19 0.44 19.00
CA ALA A 161 19.73 -0.26 17.82
C ALA A 161 20.72 -0.14 16.63
N LEU A 162 21.37 1.02 16.45
CA LEU A 162 22.42 1.18 15.43
C LEU A 162 23.64 0.28 15.70
N GLU A 163 24.03 0.11 16.97
CA GLU A 163 25.09 -0.82 17.35
C GLU A 163 24.71 -2.27 17.06
N GLN A 164 23.46 -2.67 17.33
CA GLN A 164 22.94 -4.02 17.08
C GLN A 164 22.89 -4.40 15.59
N LEU A 165 22.91 -3.45 14.65
CA LEU A 165 23.07 -3.75 13.22
C LEU A 165 24.39 -4.48 12.89
N ASN A 166 25.39 -4.41 13.79
CA ASN A 166 26.68 -5.10 13.66
C ASN A 166 26.73 -6.43 14.41
N SER A 167 25.62 -6.92 14.99
CA SER A 167 25.55 -8.23 15.65
C SER A 167 25.85 -9.36 14.65
N ASP A 168 26.39 -10.48 15.15
CA ASP A 168 26.52 -11.71 14.36
C ASP A 168 25.17 -12.46 14.23
N ASP A 169 24.19 -12.14 15.08
CA ASP A 169 22.87 -12.76 15.09
C ASP A 169 21.93 -12.02 14.12
N GLU A 170 21.43 -12.74 13.11
CA GLU A 170 20.52 -12.18 12.09
C GLU A 170 19.19 -11.70 12.67
N PHE A 171 18.68 -12.37 13.71
CA PHE A 171 17.44 -11.94 14.38
C PHE A 171 17.64 -10.69 15.22
N GLU A 172 18.79 -10.52 15.86
CA GLU A 172 19.11 -9.28 16.57
C GLU A 172 19.21 -8.11 15.58
N LYS A 173 19.87 -8.29 14.44
CA LYS A 173 19.91 -7.29 13.36
C LYS A 173 18.52 -6.93 12.89
N TYR A 174 17.68 -7.92 12.61
CA TYR A 174 16.32 -7.69 12.13
C TYR A 174 15.47 -6.95 13.16
N ASN A 175 15.54 -7.31 14.42
CA ASN A 175 14.85 -6.60 15.50
C ASN A 175 15.34 -5.15 15.65
N ALA A 176 16.64 -4.91 15.49
CA ALA A 176 17.21 -3.57 15.48
C ALA A 176 16.68 -2.75 14.30
N ILE A 177 16.55 -3.36 13.11
CA ILE A 177 15.96 -2.71 11.93
C ILE A 177 14.50 -2.36 12.19
N LYS A 178 13.68 -3.28 12.70
CA LYS A 178 12.28 -3.00 13.06
C LYS A 178 12.19 -1.83 14.05
N PHE A 179 13.10 -1.79 15.04
CA PHE A 179 13.17 -0.67 15.97
C PHE A 179 13.47 0.65 15.24
N LEU A 180 14.52 0.69 14.42
CA LEU A 180 14.95 1.90 13.70
C LEU A 180 13.89 2.40 12.73
N VAL A 181 13.18 1.48 12.07
CA VAL A 181 12.04 1.79 11.19
C VAL A 181 10.88 2.40 11.99
N SER A 182 10.48 1.77 13.09
CA SER A 182 9.41 2.28 13.96
C SER A 182 9.80 3.61 14.63
N TYR A 183 11.09 3.77 14.95
CA TYR A 183 11.66 5.03 15.45
C TYR A 183 11.72 6.13 14.39
N GLN A 184 11.50 5.80 13.10
CA GLN A 184 11.64 6.72 11.95
C GLN A 184 13.06 7.29 11.81
N ALA A 185 14.08 6.48 12.09
CA ALA A 185 15.49 6.86 11.98
C ALA A 185 15.97 6.87 10.51
N LYS A 186 15.59 7.90 9.74
CA LYS A 186 15.95 8.01 8.30
C LYS A 186 17.46 7.95 8.05
N ASP A 187 18.26 8.42 8.98
CA ASP A 187 19.73 8.36 8.93
C ASP A 187 20.30 6.94 9.05
N ALA A 188 19.50 5.99 9.50
CA ALA A 188 19.83 4.56 9.53
C ALA A 188 19.60 3.85 8.19
N LEU A 189 19.00 4.49 7.17
CA LEU A 189 18.64 3.85 5.90
C LEU A 189 19.85 3.15 5.24
N LYS A 190 20.98 3.85 5.12
CA LYS A 190 22.18 3.26 4.50
C LYS A 190 22.71 2.05 5.28
N PRO A 191 22.93 2.10 6.61
CA PRO A 191 23.26 0.92 7.39
C PRO A 191 22.26 -0.24 7.21
N ILE A 192 20.95 0.04 7.16
CA ILE A 192 19.91 -0.99 6.97
C ILE A 192 20.06 -1.65 5.58
N LEU A 193 20.25 -0.86 4.52
CA LEU A 193 20.49 -1.39 3.17
C LEU A 193 21.76 -2.24 3.10
N ASP A 194 22.82 -1.83 3.78
CA ASP A 194 24.08 -2.60 3.85
C ASP A 194 23.92 -3.94 4.59
N VAL A 195 23.06 -4.00 5.60
CA VAL A 195 22.69 -5.25 6.28
C VAL A 195 21.82 -6.10 5.35
N MET A 196 20.79 -5.54 4.73
CA MET A 196 19.90 -6.24 3.81
C MET A 196 20.66 -6.99 2.71
N LYS A 197 21.64 -6.32 2.08
CA LYS A 197 22.46 -6.90 0.98
C LYS A 197 23.25 -8.14 1.39
N LYS A 198 23.45 -8.38 2.68
CA LYS A 198 24.30 -9.46 3.22
C LYS A 198 23.53 -10.47 4.06
N SER A 199 22.30 -10.15 4.43
CA SER A 199 21.48 -10.94 5.36
C SER A 199 20.77 -12.08 4.66
N THR A 200 20.59 -13.19 5.35
CA THR A 200 19.68 -14.27 4.95
C THR A 200 18.21 -13.88 5.11
N LEU A 201 17.92 -12.77 5.82
CA LEU A 201 16.58 -12.20 6.03
C LEU A 201 16.33 -10.99 5.10
N SER A 202 16.99 -10.92 3.94
CA SER A 202 16.91 -9.78 3.01
C SER A 202 15.48 -9.41 2.63
N GLU A 203 14.61 -10.39 2.36
CA GLU A 203 13.19 -10.16 2.02
C GLU A 203 12.41 -9.53 3.18
N ASN A 204 12.62 -10.02 4.40
CA ASN A 204 12.01 -9.47 5.59
C ASN A 204 12.46 -8.03 5.84
N ILE A 205 13.77 -7.77 5.70
CA ILE A 205 14.33 -6.41 5.85
C ILE A 205 13.81 -5.47 4.77
N ALA A 206 13.77 -5.93 3.51
CA ALA A 206 13.24 -5.15 2.41
C ALA A 206 11.78 -4.72 2.65
N SER A 207 10.96 -5.60 3.24
CA SER A 207 9.57 -5.30 3.58
C SER A 207 9.40 -4.24 4.67
N GLU A 208 10.41 -4.02 5.51
CA GLU A 208 10.39 -2.96 6.54
C GLU A 208 10.75 -1.57 5.96
N ILE A 209 11.59 -1.51 4.93
CA ILE A 209 12.14 -0.24 4.39
C ILE A 209 11.04 0.75 3.95
N PRO A 210 9.92 0.34 3.30
CA PRO A 210 8.85 1.26 2.91
C PRO A 210 8.18 2.00 4.07
N TYR A 211 8.29 1.48 5.29
CA TYR A 211 7.80 2.16 6.50
C TYR A 211 8.76 3.26 7.00
N LEU A 212 10.04 3.23 6.58
CA LEU A 212 11.04 4.24 6.92
C LEU A 212 11.13 5.34 5.86
N ILE A 213 11.11 4.94 4.59
CA ILE A 213 11.18 5.82 3.43
C ILE A 213 10.28 5.26 2.34
N SER A 214 9.52 6.09 1.65
CA SER A 214 8.70 5.60 0.55
C SER A 214 9.60 5.04 -0.57
N LEU A 215 9.15 3.98 -1.25
CA LEU A 215 9.88 3.44 -2.39
C LEU A 215 10.08 4.50 -3.49
N GLU A 216 9.14 5.44 -3.61
CA GLU A 216 9.26 6.58 -4.50
C GLU A 216 10.46 7.45 -4.17
N GLU A 217 10.61 7.84 -2.90
CA GLU A 217 11.73 8.66 -2.42
C GLU A 217 13.05 7.90 -2.60
N LEU A 218 13.08 6.61 -2.25
CA LEU A 218 14.26 5.77 -2.39
C LEU A 218 14.71 5.60 -3.85
N LEU A 219 13.77 5.35 -4.78
CA LEU A 219 14.07 5.20 -6.20
C LEU A 219 14.57 6.50 -6.84
N LYS A 220 14.08 7.67 -6.38
CA LYS A 220 14.58 8.98 -6.82
C LYS A 220 15.98 9.27 -6.31
N ASP A 221 16.26 8.91 -5.05
CA ASP A 221 17.54 9.18 -4.42
C ASP A 221 18.63 8.19 -4.83
N ASN A 222 18.25 6.91 -4.98
CA ASN A 222 19.16 5.83 -5.39
C ASN A 222 18.37 4.71 -6.10
N LEU A 223 18.38 4.75 -7.42
CA LEU A 223 17.65 3.80 -8.27
C LEU A 223 18.05 2.35 -7.99
N ASP A 224 19.36 2.07 -7.87
CA ASP A 224 19.84 0.70 -7.70
C ASP A 224 19.38 0.09 -6.37
N ASP A 225 19.46 0.84 -5.29
CA ASP A 225 18.97 0.40 -3.98
C ASP A 225 17.43 0.27 -3.97
N GLY A 226 16.71 1.20 -4.62
CA GLY A 226 15.26 1.14 -4.75
C GLY A 226 14.78 -0.08 -5.53
N VAL A 227 15.42 -0.38 -6.65
CA VAL A 227 15.13 -1.58 -7.47
C VAL A 227 15.46 -2.84 -6.69
N LEU A 228 16.58 -2.88 -5.96
CA LEU A 228 16.95 -4.03 -5.13
C LEU A 228 15.92 -4.28 -4.03
N VAL A 229 15.51 -3.25 -3.29
CA VAL A 229 14.48 -3.36 -2.25
C VAL A 229 13.17 -3.88 -2.83
N LEU A 230 12.72 -3.28 -3.92
CA LEU A 230 11.48 -3.69 -4.59
C LEU A 230 11.54 -5.15 -5.05
N SER A 231 12.67 -5.60 -5.63
CA SER A 231 12.83 -6.98 -6.08
C SER A 231 12.73 -7.99 -4.94
N HIS A 232 13.26 -7.67 -3.77
CA HIS A 232 13.12 -8.52 -2.58
C HIS A 232 11.68 -8.55 -2.05
N ILE A 233 10.96 -7.41 -2.05
CA ILE A 233 9.56 -7.35 -1.61
C ILE A 233 8.66 -8.24 -2.48
N VAL A 234 8.90 -8.26 -3.80
CA VAL A 234 8.09 -9.02 -4.75
C VAL A 234 8.66 -10.38 -5.10
N ASN A 235 9.70 -10.82 -4.41
CA ASN A 235 10.40 -12.09 -4.68
C ASN A 235 10.84 -12.25 -6.13
N ALA A 236 11.32 -11.16 -6.73
CA ALA A 236 11.77 -11.13 -8.11
C ALA A 236 13.28 -10.83 -8.19
N ILE A 237 13.93 -11.26 -9.25
CA ILE A 237 15.29 -10.78 -9.55
C ILE A 237 15.23 -9.29 -9.92
N PRO A 238 16.25 -8.49 -9.55
CA PRO A 238 16.21 -7.02 -9.74
C PRO A 238 15.87 -6.54 -11.16
N GLU A 239 16.23 -7.34 -12.17
CA GLU A 239 15.95 -7.04 -13.57
C GLU A 239 14.51 -7.39 -13.99
N ILE A 240 13.77 -8.06 -13.12
CA ILE A 240 12.40 -8.56 -13.40
C ILE A 240 11.46 -8.18 -12.28
N ILE A 241 11.09 -6.90 -12.23
CA ILE A 241 10.08 -6.43 -11.30
C ILE A 241 8.71 -6.63 -11.95
N PRO A 242 7.76 -7.34 -11.31
CA PRO A 242 6.45 -7.57 -11.92
C PRO A 242 5.65 -6.25 -12.04
N PRO A 243 4.85 -6.09 -13.10
CA PRO A 243 4.04 -4.89 -13.33
C PRO A 243 3.09 -4.54 -12.18
N SER A 244 2.54 -5.54 -11.50
CA SER A 244 1.72 -5.33 -10.31
C SER A 244 2.42 -4.50 -9.25
N ALA A 245 3.71 -4.74 -9.01
CA ALA A 245 4.49 -3.97 -8.05
C ALA A 245 4.62 -2.48 -8.46
N VAL A 246 4.70 -2.18 -9.75
CA VAL A 246 4.72 -0.79 -10.24
C VAL A 246 3.40 -0.09 -9.94
N LEU A 247 2.27 -0.79 -10.09
CA LEU A 247 0.94 -0.25 -9.81
C LEU A 247 0.68 -0.15 -8.31
N ASP A 248 0.97 -1.21 -7.55
CA ASP A 248 0.74 -1.29 -6.11
C ASP A 248 1.51 -0.19 -5.35
N TYR A 249 2.73 0.11 -5.79
CA TYR A 249 3.57 1.16 -5.20
C TYR A 249 3.51 2.49 -5.95
N ASN A 250 2.63 2.63 -6.96
CA ASN A 250 2.45 3.86 -7.76
C ASN A 250 3.77 4.41 -8.33
N LEU A 251 4.62 3.52 -8.85
CA LEU A 251 5.99 3.86 -9.25
C LEU A 251 6.11 4.46 -10.66
N TYR A 252 5.07 4.40 -11.49
CA TYR A 252 5.20 4.82 -12.89
C TYR A 252 5.54 6.32 -13.06
N ASN A 253 5.08 7.21 -12.18
CA ASN A 253 5.48 8.63 -12.24
C ASN A 253 6.98 8.83 -11.96
N ILE A 254 7.57 7.94 -11.17
CA ILE A 254 9.01 7.95 -10.85
C ILE A 254 9.78 7.45 -12.06
N PHE A 255 9.34 6.35 -12.64
CA PHE A 255 9.97 5.81 -13.84
C PHE A 255 9.85 6.79 -15.01
N GLU A 256 8.74 7.55 -15.14
CA GLU A 256 8.60 8.65 -16.10
C GLU A 256 9.72 9.69 -15.92
N ASN A 257 9.91 10.17 -14.71
CA ASN A 257 10.95 11.15 -14.42
C ASN A 257 12.36 10.59 -14.68
N LEU A 258 12.63 9.36 -14.26
CA LEU A 258 13.92 8.70 -14.45
C LEU A 258 14.20 8.42 -15.94
N TYR A 259 13.16 8.13 -16.72
CA TYR A 259 13.29 7.96 -18.17
C TYR A 259 13.76 9.24 -18.86
N HIS A 260 13.22 10.39 -18.50
CA HIS A 260 13.63 11.69 -19.04
C HIS A 260 15.07 12.07 -18.68
N GLU A 261 15.65 11.43 -17.67
CA GLU A 261 17.06 11.58 -17.29
C GLU A 261 18.03 10.61 -18.04
N ASN A 262 17.58 9.95 -19.10
CA ASN A 262 18.36 9.04 -19.96
C ASN A 262 18.83 7.71 -19.35
N LEU A 263 18.01 7.10 -18.51
CA LEU A 263 18.30 5.79 -17.96
C LEU A 263 17.81 4.65 -18.89
N THR A 264 18.66 4.22 -19.82
CA THR A 264 18.34 3.15 -20.80
C THR A 264 17.98 1.81 -20.17
N SER A 265 18.53 1.47 -19.01
CA SER A 265 18.19 0.28 -18.23
C SER A 265 16.75 0.32 -17.71
N THR A 266 16.30 1.50 -17.29
CA THR A 266 14.92 1.72 -16.80
C THR A 266 13.91 1.47 -17.91
N SER A 267 14.19 1.88 -19.15
CA SER A 267 13.28 1.67 -20.28
C SER A 267 13.05 0.18 -20.58
N ALA A 268 14.09 -0.64 -20.49
CA ALA A 268 13.99 -2.09 -20.70
C ALA A 268 13.15 -2.77 -19.60
N ILE A 269 13.33 -2.35 -18.34
CA ILE A 269 12.53 -2.82 -17.20
C ILE A 269 11.06 -2.45 -17.40
N LEU A 270 10.76 -1.19 -17.69
CA LEU A 270 9.39 -0.69 -17.88
C LEU A 270 8.66 -1.43 -19.00
N LEU A 271 9.32 -1.65 -20.12
CA LEU A 271 8.73 -2.35 -21.25
C LEU A 271 8.38 -3.79 -20.90
N ARG A 272 9.31 -4.50 -20.25
CA ARG A 272 9.06 -5.86 -19.79
C ARG A 272 7.92 -5.93 -18.80
N LEU A 273 7.87 -4.99 -17.84
CA LEU A 273 6.78 -4.87 -16.87
C LEU A 273 5.42 -4.69 -17.55
N ALA A 274 5.34 -3.85 -18.57
CA ALA A 274 4.12 -3.64 -19.32
C ALA A 274 3.67 -4.92 -20.05
N LYS A 275 4.59 -5.68 -20.64
CA LYS A 275 4.31 -6.95 -21.32
C LYS A 275 3.81 -8.04 -20.38
N ASP A 276 4.48 -8.23 -19.25
CA ASP A 276 4.15 -9.29 -18.29
C ASP A 276 2.77 -9.04 -17.65
N LYS A 277 2.48 -7.80 -17.27
CA LYS A 277 1.15 -7.44 -16.73
C LYS A 277 0.05 -7.62 -17.76
N PHE A 278 0.34 -7.33 -19.00
CA PHE A 278 -0.62 -7.51 -20.08
C PHE A 278 -0.94 -8.98 -20.30
N ALA A 279 0.08 -9.86 -20.30
CA ALA A 279 -0.13 -11.31 -20.39
C ALA A 279 -0.97 -11.84 -19.21
N GLU A 280 -0.77 -11.30 -18.00
CA GLU A 280 -1.56 -11.65 -16.83
C GLU A 280 -3.03 -11.20 -16.97
N LEU A 281 -3.28 -9.98 -17.44
CA LEU A 281 -4.64 -9.48 -17.70
C LEU A 281 -5.37 -10.30 -18.76
N LEU A 282 -4.68 -10.73 -19.81
CA LEU A 282 -5.27 -11.57 -20.87
C LEU A 282 -5.57 -13.00 -20.42
N SER A 283 -4.85 -13.52 -19.44
CA SER A 283 -5.12 -14.86 -18.88
C SER A 283 -6.38 -14.92 -18.02
N ASN A 284 -6.96 -13.78 -17.70
CA ASN A 284 -8.18 -13.67 -16.90
C ASN A 284 -9.41 -13.55 -17.80
N GLU A 285 -10.19 -14.64 -17.97
CA GLU A 285 -11.38 -14.66 -18.82
C GLU A 285 -12.47 -13.65 -18.38
N GLU A 286 -12.54 -13.29 -17.10
CA GLU A 286 -13.46 -12.27 -16.58
C GLU A 286 -13.13 -10.87 -17.13
N TYR A 287 -11.87 -10.61 -17.45
CA TYR A 287 -11.41 -9.33 -17.98
C TYR A 287 -12.06 -8.96 -19.32
N LEU A 288 -12.29 -9.92 -20.20
CA LEU A 288 -12.84 -9.69 -21.54
C LEU A 288 -14.33 -9.28 -21.53
N PHE A 289 -15.06 -9.59 -20.45
CA PHE A 289 -16.51 -9.45 -20.40
C PHE A 289 -17.03 -8.48 -19.34
N ASP A 290 -16.29 -8.20 -18.29
CA ASP A 290 -16.75 -7.35 -17.17
C ASP A 290 -15.59 -6.53 -16.57
N CYS A 291 -15.10 -5.54 -17.36
CA CYS A 291 -14.07 -4.61 -16.90
C CYS A 291 -14.60 -3.77 -15.73
N ASP A 292 -14.22 -4.11 -14.52
CA ASP A 292 -14.42 -3.25 -13.37
C ASP A 292 -13.54 -1.97 -13.47
N LYS A 293 -13.76 -1.04 -12.55
CA LYS A 293 -13.01 0.23 -12.54
C LYS A 293 -11.51 0.01 -12.33
N ASN A 294 -11.12 -0.94 -11.49
CA ASN A 294 -9.72 -1.20 -11.17
C ASN A 294 -8.96 -1.72 -12.40
N THR A 295 -9.58 -2.62 -13.16
CA THR A 295 -9.00 -3.15 -14.39
C THR A 295 -8.79 -2.04 -15.45
N LYS A 296 -9.72 -1.08 -15.55
CA LYS A 296 -9.55 0.08 -16.43
C LYS A 296 -8.41 0.98 -16.00
N ASP A 297 -8.28 1.21 -14.71
CA ASP A 297 -7.19 2.02 -14.14
C ASP A 297 -5.82 1.33 -14.37
N GLU A 298 -5.75 0.00 -14.25
CA GLU A 298 -4.56 -0.79 -14.58
C GLU A 298 -4.18 -0.68 -16.06
N VAL A 299 -5.14 -0.81 -16.96
CA VAL A 299 -4.91 -0.65 -18.40
C VAL A 299 -4.42 0.77 -18.73
N GLN A 300 -5.00 1.79 -18.13
CA GLN A 300 -4.53 3.17 -18.30
C GLN A 300 -3.11 3.37 -17.76
N ALA A 301 -2.77 2.76 -16.63
CA ALA A 301 -1.43 2.81 -16.06
C ALA A 301 -0.40 2.12 -16.98
N ILE A 302 -0.73 0.94 -17.53
CA ILE A 302 0.10 0.26 -18.53
C ILE A 302 0.28 1.15 -19.77
N GLY A 303 -0.79 1.75 -20.24
CA GLY A 303 -0.74 2.68 -21.37
C GLY A 303 0.17 3.88 -21.10
N LYS A 304 0.13 4.47 -19.92
CA LYS A 304 1.07 5.53 -19.53
C LYS A 304 2.50 5.04 -19.49
N LEU A 305 2.78 3.86 -18.91
CA LEU A 305 4.11 3.25 -18.94
C LEU A 305 4.62 3.10 -20.37
N LEU A 306 3.77 2.64 -21.27
CA LEU A 306 4.10 2.48 -22.69
C LEU A 306 4.33 3.82 -23.39
N SER A 307 3.57 4.87 -23.04
CA SER A 307 3.77 6.22 -23.60
C SER A 307 5.07 6.89 -23.18
N ILE A 308 5.60 6.51 -22.00
CA ILE A 308 6.87 6.99 -21.46
C ILE A 308 8.06 6.35 -22.17
N ILE A 309 7.90 5.13 -22.67
CA ILE A 309 8.96 4.39 -23.35
C ILE A 309 9.19 4.98 -24.74
N ASN A 310 10.44 5.29 -25.05
CA ASN A 310 10.88 5.88 -26.32
C ASN A 310 10.12 5.26 -27.50
N GLU A 311 9.35 6.09 -28.20
CA GLU A 311 8.46 5.74 -29.28
C GLU A 311 9.10 4.77 -30.31
N GLN A 312 10.34 5.01 -30.75
CA GLN A 312 11.04 4.14 -31.68
C GLN A 312 11.28 2.72 -31.16
N LYS A 313 11.52 2.54 -29.87
CA LYS A 313 11.68 1.21 -29.27
C LYS A 313 10.35 0.52 -29.03
N LEU A 314 9.34 1.28 -28.66
CA LEU A 314 7.99 0.78 -28.51
C LEU A 314 7.48 0.25 -29.84
N ASN A 315 7.67 1.02 -30.88
CA ASN A 315 7.25 0.71 -32.22
C ASN A 315 7.89 -0.55 -32.77
N SER A 316 9.19 -0.71 -32.62
CA SER A 316 9.88 -1.95 -33.05
C SER A 316 9.40 -3.19 -32.27
N LEU A 317 9.00 -3.03 -31.01
CA LEU A 317 8.52 -4.12 -30.17
C LEU A 317 7.03 -4.43 -30.42
N LEU A 318 6.23 -3.41 -30.70
CA LEU A 318 4.88 -3.58 -31.22
C LEU A 318 4.90 -4.34 -32.55
N TYR A 319 5.84 -4.06 -33.41
CA TYR A 319 6.01 -4.76 -34.68
C TYR A 319 6.33 -6.25 -34.50
N GLU A 320 7.22 -6.61 -33.60
CA GLU A 320 7.55 -8.00 -33.32
C GLU A 320 6.35 -8.77 -32.77
N GLU A 321 5.49 -8.13 -31.97
CA GLU A 321 4.31 -8.76 -31.35
C GLU A 321 3.05 -8.69 -32.20
N LEU A 322 2.97 -7.77 -33.16
CA LEU A 322 1.90 -7.70 -34.16
C LEU A 322 1.79 -8.98 -34.98
N TYR A 323 2.92 -9.63 -35.22
CA TYR A 323 2.96 -10.90 -35.97
C TYR A 323 2.57 -12.11 -35.15
N ASP A 324 2.51 -11.98 -33.81
CA ASP A 324 2.18 -13.09 -32.89
C ASP A 324 0.70 -13.23 -32.52
N GLU A 325 -0.19 -12.48 -33.19
CA GLU A 325 -1.66 -12.51 -32.94
C GLU A 325 -2.05 -12.15 -31.49
N SER A 326 -1.22 -11.43 -30.74
CA SER A 326 -1.52 -11.09 -29.35
C SER A 326 -2.51 -9.93 -29.26
N ASP A 327 -3.50 -10.03 -28.36
CA ASP A 327 -4.48 -8.96 -28.09
C ASP A 327 -3.83 -7.70 -27.49
N PHE A 328 -2.56 -7.75 -27.13
CA PHE A 328 -1.75 -6.63 -26.65
C PHE A 328 -1.75 -5.44 -27.62
N VAL A 329 -1.68 -5.74 -28.93
CA VAL A 329 -1.72 -4.75 -29.99
C VAL A 329 -2.98 -3.90 -29.92
N PHE A 330 -4.11 -4.50 -29.55
CA PHE A 330 -5.39 -3.82 -29.45
C PHE A 330 -5.38 -2.66 -28.44
N PHE A 331 -4.60 -2.79 -27.36
CA PHE A 331 -4.45 -1.75 -26.35
C PHE A 331 -3.29 -0.81 -26.66
N ALA A 332 -2.18 -1.36 -27.09
CA ALA A 332 -0.98 -0.59 -27.39
C ALA A 332 -1.17 0.39 -28.56
N VAL A 333 -2.08 0.07 -29.50
CA VAL A 333 -2.37 0.92 -30.65
C VAL A 333 -2.91 2.30 -30.26
N ASP A 334 -3.56 2.45 -29.11
CA ASP A 334 -4.04 3.75 -28.61
C ASP A 334 -2.90 4.74 -28.33
N PHE A 335 -1.69 4.24 -28.15
CA PHE A 335 -0.50 5.02 -27.84
C PHE A 335 0.45 5.20 -29.03
N VAL A 336 0.04 4.74 -30.22
CA VAL A 336 0.78 4.94 -31.47
C VAL A 336 0.38 6.30 -32.06
N ASP A 337 1.32 7.26 -31.95
CA ASP A 337 1.10 8.60 -32.51
C ASP A 337 1.48 8.70 -33.99
N ASP A 338 2.35 7.84 -34.48
CA ASP A 338 2.81 7.85 -35.87
C ASP A 338 1.78 7.22 -36.79
N VAL A 339 1.37 7.99 -37.81
CA VAL A 339 0.39 7.57 -38.82
C VAL A 339 0.93 6.45 -39.70
N GLU A 340 2.22 6.51 -40.08
CA GLU A 340 2.85 5.48 -40.94
C GLU A 340 2.85 4.13 -40.24
N GLU A 341 3.01 4.11 -38.93
CA GLU A 341 2.96 2.90 -38.12
C GLU A 341 1.54 2.33 -37.99
N LEU A 342 0.55 3.19 -37.77
CA LEU A 342 -0.86 2.78 -37.80
C LEU A 342 -1.24 2.16 -39.16
N GLU A 343 -0.71 2.72 -40.27
CA GLU A 343 -0.94 2.20 -41.62
C GLU A 343 -0.41 0.76 -41.80
N THR A 344 0.68 0.39 -41.13
CA THR A 344 1.23 -0.98 -41.21
C THR A 344 0.35 -2.03 -40.53
N LEU A 345 -0.49 -1.61 -39.55
CA LEU A 345 -1.42 -2.48 -38.87
C LEU A 345 -2.65 -2.87 -39.73
N LEU A 346 -2.85 -2.21 -40.87
CA LEU A 346 -3.96 -2.49 -41.78
C LEU A 346 -3.88 -3.86 -42.49
N ASP A 347 -2.73 -4.54 -42.42
CA ASP A 347 -2.55 -5.92 -42.89
C ASP A 347 -2.93 -6.99 -41.84
N SER A 348 -3.34 -6.58 -40.64
CA SER A 348 -3.72 -7.48 -39.55
C SER A 348 -4.93 -8.36 -39.93
N LYS A 349 -4.94 -9.59 -39.42
CA LYS A 349 -6.10 -10.49 -39.51
C LYS A 349 -7.11 -10.25 -38.38
N ASN A 350 -6.74 -9.49 -37.34
CA ASN A 350 -7.64 -9.15 -36.24
C ASN A 350 -8.61 -8.05 -36.67
N GLN A 351 -9.86 -8.44 -36.91
CA GLN A 351 -10.89 -7.54 -37.45
C GLN A 351 -11.23 -6.38 -36.50
N THR A 352 -11.17 -6.64 -35.19
CA THR A 352 -11.44 -5.61 -34.16
C THR A 352 -10.29 -4.58 -34.12
N LEU A 353 -9.05 -5.04 -34.26
CA LEU A 353 -7.88 -4.18 -34.38
C LEU A 353 -7.96 -3.31 -35.63
N LEU A 354 -8.34 -3.89 -36.78
CA LEU A 354 -8.51 -3.12 -38.03
C LEU A 354 -9.52 -1.99 -37.87
N LEU A 355 -10.66 -2.26 -37.25
CA LEU A 355 -11.67 -1.23 -36.98
C LEU A 355 -11.09 -0.13 -36.06
N LYS A 356 -10.33 -0.52 -35.05
CA LYS A 356 -9.72 0.44 -34.12
C LYS A 356 -8.67 1.31 -34.82
N VAL A 357 -7.79 0.71 -35.62
CA VAL A 357 -6.78 1.44 -36.40
C VAL A 357 -7.44 2.45 -37.35
N LEU A 358 -8.49 2.06 -38.09
CA LEU A 358 -9.21 2.99 -38.97
C LEU A 358 -9.84 4.14 -38.18
N THR A 359 -10.37 3.87 -37.00
CA THR A 359 -10.92 4.89 -36.10
C THR A 359 -9.84 5.88 -35.66
N LEU A 360 -8.67 5.40 -35.25
CA LEU A 360 -7.54 6.26 -34.88
C LEU A 360 -7.00 7.08 -36.05
N LEU A 361 -6.89 6.49 -37.24
CA LEU A 361 -6.54 7.23 -38.47
C LEU A 361 -7.54 8.34 -38.80
N LYS A 362 -8.84 8.09 -38.57
CA LYS A 362 -9.87 9.13 -38.72
C LYS A 362 -9.72 10.25 -37.69
N GLU A 363 -9.51 9.92 -36.44
CA GLU A 363 -9.28 10.88 -35.35
C GLU A 363 -8.05 11.76 -35.63
N LYS A 364 -6.99 11.17 -36.17
CA LYS A 364 -5.78 11.88 -36.60
C LYS A 364 -5.90 12.59 -37.94
N GLN A 365 -7.08 12.57 -38.57
CA GLN A 365 -7.38 13.18 -39.89
C GLN A 365 -6.49 12.60 -41.01
N ALA A 366 -6.04 11.36 -40.88
CA ALA A 366 -5.17 10.66 -41.81
C ALA A 366 -5.87 9.52 -42.58
N LEU A 367 -7.16 9.25 -42.30
CA LEU A 367 -7.92 8.17 -42.94
C LEU A 367 -8.12 8.46 -44.44
N LYS A 368 -7.77 7.46 -45.28
CA LYS A 368 -7.93 7.48 -46.74
C LYS A 368 -8.82 6.30 -47.15
N ASP A 369 -9.46 6.42 -48.37
CA ASP A 369 -10.25 5.33 -48.90
C ASP A 369 -9.42 4.06 -49.17
N GLU A 370 -8.13 4.21 -49.45
CA GLU A 370 -7.18 3.09 -49.61
C GLU A 370 -7.08 2.26 -48.33
N HIS A 371 -7.05 2.90 -47.15
CA HIS A 371 -6.98 2.22 -45.85
C HIS A 371 -8.22 1.38 -45.58
N LYS A 372 -9.43 1.95 -45.90
CA LYS A 372 -10.69 1.22 -45.77
C LYS A 372 -10.70 -0.02 -46.67
N ASN A 373 -10.29 0.16 -47.95
CA ASN A 373 -10.26 -0.93 -48.92
C ASN A 373 -9.28 -2.05 -48.48
N LEU A 374 -8.12 -1.69 -47.96
CA LEU A 374 -7.14 -2.64 -47.46
C LEU A 374 -7.69 -3.45 -46.27
N ALA A 375 -8.28 -2.78 -45.30
CA ALA A 375 -8.89 -3.41 -44.14
C ALA A 375 -10.09 -4.31 -44.51
N LEU A 376 -10.96 -3.88 -45.43
CA LEU A 376 -12.11 -4.66 -45.85
C LEU A 376 -11.76 -6.00 -46.52
N ASN A 377 -10.56 -6.14 -47.08
CA ASN A 377 -10.08 -7.38 -47.65
C ASN A 377 -9.84 -8.46 -46.56
N ASN A 378 -9.57 -8.06 -45.35
CA ASN A 378 -9.26 -8.94 -44.21
C ASN A 378 -10.45 -9.11 -43.25
N ILE A 379 -11.58 -8.44 -43.48
CA ILE A 379 -12.75 -8.47 -42.60
C ILE A 379 -13.82 -9.41 -43.17
N THR A 380 -14.25 -10.36 -42.34
CA THR A 380 -15.32 -11.30 -42.66
C THR A 380 -16.64 -10.98 -41.94
N CYS A 381 -16.59 -10.21 -40.83
CA CYS A 381 -17.75 -9.82 -40.05
C CYS A 381 -18.52 -8.70 -40.73
N GLU A 382 -19.79 -8.97 -41.12
CA GLU A 382 -20.63 -7.99 -41.84
C GLU A 382 -20.92 -6.73 -41.02
N ASP A 383 -21.08 -6.84 -39.69
CA ASP A 383 -21.33 -5.69 -38.83
C ASP A 383 -20.13 -4.73 -38.82
N ILE A 384 -18.91 -5.27 -38.80
CA ILE A 384 -17.67 -4.46 -38.87
C ILE A 384 -17.53 -3.81 -40.25
N LYS A 385 -17.85 -4.53 -41.32
CA LYS A 385 -17.82 -3.95 -42.67
C LYS A 385 -18.73 -2.73 -42.78
N GLN A 386 -19.98 -2.85 -42.30
CA GLN A 386 -20.94 -1.75 -42.32
C GLN A 386 -20.43 -0.54 -41.54
N ILE A 387 -19.76 -0.75 -40.41
CA ILE A 387 -19.17 0.34 -39.63
C ILE A 387 -18.04 1.01 -40.41
N ILE A 388 -17.18 0.24 -41.07
CA ILE A 388 -16.06 0.78 -41.85
C ILE A 388 -16.55 1.57 -43.07
N GLU A 389 -17.60 1.13 -43.74
CA GLU A 389 -18.20 1.86 -44.88
C GLU A 389 -18.69 3.25 -44.48
N VAL A 390 -19.09 3.43 -43.23
CA VAL A 390 -19.59 4.71 -42.68
C VAL A 390 -18.48 5.56 -42.05
N LEU A 391 -17.34 4.96 -41.70
CA LEU A 391 -16.19 5.69 -41.19
C LEU A 391 -15.67 6.70 -42.21
#